data_94a48e2de062eebf54f331f73573dc3e
#
_entry.id   94a48e2de062eebf54f331f73573dc3e
#
_cell.length_a   1.000
_cell.length_b   1.000
_cell.length_c   1.000
_cell.angle_alpha   90.00
_cell.angle_beta   90.00
_cell.angle_gamma   90.00
#
_symmetry.space_group_name_H-M   'P 1'
#
loop_
_entity.id
_entity.type
_entity.pdbx_description
1 polymer ?
#
loop_
_entity_poly.entity_id
_entity_poly.type
_entity_poly.pdbx_seq_one_letter_code
_entity_poly.pdbx_strand_id
1 'polypeptide(L)' 'MRTRIKEFRAKYNLTQAELAEKVGIRRETILFLEKGKYNPSLKLAHDVAVALNSTIDELFIFHEE' A
#
# COMPACT_ATOMS: atom_id res chain seq x y z
N MET A 1 -4.33 -7.02 -9.86
CA MET A 1 -4.82 -6.20 -8.74
C MET A 1 -4.36 -4.77 -8.91
N ARG A 2 -5.22 -3.84 -8.62
CA ARG A 2 -4.88 -2.41 -8.63
C ARG A 2 -4.80 -1.92 -7.21
N THR A 3 -4.00 -0.89 -6.99
CA THR A 3 -3.94 -0.29 -5.67
C THR A 3 -4.06 1.22 -5.77
N ARG A 4 -4.47 1.84 -4.68
CA ARG A 4 -4.53 3.29 -4.56
C ARG A 4 -3.49 3.78 -3.55
N ILE A 5 -2.45 2.97 -3.33
CA ILE A 5 -1.42 3.31 -2.35
C ILE A 5 -0.72 4.61 -2.71
N LYS A 6 -0.33 4.76 -3.99
CA LYS A 6 0.36 5.97 -4.42
C LYS A 6 -0.51 7.20 -4.22
N GLU A 7 -1.80 7.08 -4.51
CA GLU A 7 -2.74 8.16 -4.33
C GLU A 7 -2.84 8.59 -2.87
N PHE A 8 -2.95 7.60 -1.98
CA PHE A 8 -3.07 7.91 -0.56
C PHE A 8 -1.75 8.40 0.02
N ARG A 9 -0.61 7.90 -0.48
CA ARG A 9 0.68 8.44 -0.08
C ARG A 9 0.77 9.93 -0.40
N ALA A 10 0.38 10.28 -1.63
CA ALA A 10 0.43 11.68 -2.05
C ALA A 10 -0.45 12.55 -1.16
N LYS A 11 -1.58 12.02 -0.75
CA LYS A 11 -2.50 12.75 0.10
C LYS A 11 -1.84 13.16 1.42
N TYR A 12 -0.93 12.33 1.93
CA TYR A 12 -0.26 12.61 3.20
C TYR A 12 1.19 13.02 3.00
N ASN A 13 1.59 13.30 1.77
CA ASN A 13 2.96 13.73 1.47
C ASN A 13 4.02 12.71 1.91
N LEU A 14 3.73 11.44 1.72
CA LEU A 14 4.66 10.37 2.09
C LEU A 14 5.36 9.85 0.86
N THR A 15 6.69 9.72 0.95
CA THR A 15 7.43 9.01 -0.08
C THR A 15 7.28 7.52 0.11
N GLN A 16 7.68 6.74 -0.90
CA GLN A 16 7.69 5.29 -0.77
C GLN A 16 8.56 4.85 0.41
N ALA A 17 9.72 5.49 0.56
CA ALA A 17 10.63 5.15 1.65
C ALA A 17 10.01 5.45 3.01
N GLU A 18 9.32 6.57 3.11
CA GLU A 18 8.69 6.94 4.37
C GLU A 18 7.56 5.98 4.73
N LEU A 19 6.76 5.60 3.77
CA LEU A 19 5.70 4.63 4.03
C LEU A 19 6.30 3.28 4.43
N ALA A 20 7.35 2.85 3.72
CA ALA A 20 8.02 1.60 4.03
C ALA A 20 8.54 1.60 5.46
N GLU A 21 9.13 2.72 5.88
CA GLU A 21 9.65 2.83 7.24
C GLU A 21 8.52 2.74 8.26
N LYS A 22 7.39 3.40 8.00
CA LYS A 22 6.26 3.36 8.91
C LYS A 22 5.75 1.94 9.11
N VAL A 23 5.78 1.15 8.06
CA VAL A 23 5.25 -0.21 8.09
C VAL A 23 6.32 -1.22 8.49
N GLY A 24 7.59 -0.84 8.41
CA GLY A 24 8.68 -1.74 8.79
C GLY A 24 9.06 -2.72 7.69
N ILE A 25 8.97 -2.31 6.45
CA ILE A 25 9.31 -3.16 5.31
C ILE A 25 10.25 -2.38 4.39
N ARG A 26 10.71 -3.03 3.34
CA ARG A 26 11.60 -2.41 2.38
C ARG A 26 10.84 -1.53 1.41
N ARG A 27 11.49 -0.48 0.93
CA ARG A 27 10.90 0.40 -0.07
C ARG A 27 10.49 -0.37 -1.33
N GLU A 28 11.31 -1.35 -1.73
CA GLU A 28 10.99 -2.15 -2.93
C GLU A 28 9.66 -2.86 -2.79
N THR A 29 9.32 -3.30 -1.58
CA THR A 29 8.04 -3.96 -1.37
C THR A 29 6.90 -2.99 -1.64
N ILE A 30 7.02 -1.74 -1.19
CA ILE A 30 6.01 -0.72 -1.48
C ILE A 30 5.93 -0.51 -2.98
N LEU A 31 7.07 -0.41 -3.66
CA LEU A 31 7.09 -0.22 -5.10
C LEU A 31 6.31 -1.33 -5.82
N PHE A 32 6.56 -2.58 -5.45
CA PHE A 32 5.87 -3.71 -6.09
C PHE A 32 4.39 -3.75 -5.73
N LEU A 33 4.04 -3.37 -4.50
CA LEU A 33 2.63 -3.27 -4.12
C LEU A 33 1.92 -2.25 -5.00
N GLU A 34 2.54 -1.10 -5.22
CA GLU A 34 1.91 -0.05 -6.00
C GLU A 34 1.72 -0.46 -7.45
N LYS A 35 2.57 -1.32 -7.95
CA LYS A 35 2.44 -1.83 -9.31
C LYS A 35 1.46 -2.97 -9.43
N GLY A 36 0.92 -3.44 -8.32
CA GLY A 36 0.01 -4.58 -8.33
C GLY A 36 0.68 -5.90 -8.63
N LYS A 37 2.00 -5.97 -8.44
CA LYS A 37 2.76 -7.16 -8.79
C LYS A 37 3.13 -8.02 -7.59
N TYR A 38 2.59 -7.72 -6.44
CA TYR A 38 2.94 -8.42 -5.23
C TYR A 38 1.66 -8.58 -4.41
N ASN A 39 1.36 -9.81 -4.03
CA ASN A 39 0.20 -10.08 -3.20
C ASN A 39 0.61 -10.03 -1.74
N PRO A 40 0.22 -8.99 -1.02
CA PRO A 40 0.63 -8.88 0.37
C PRO A 40 -0.10 -9.88 1.25
N SER A 41 0.54 -10.24 2.37
CA SER A 41 -0.18 -10.95 3.41
C SER A 41 -1.29 -10.04 3.94
N LEU A 42 -2.25 -10.66 4.61
CA LEU A 42 -3.33 -9.88 5.21
C LEU A 42 -2.77 -8.87 6.22
N LYS A 43 -1.77 -9.30 7.00
CA LYS A 43 -1.16 -8.41 7.98
C LYS A 43 -0.49 -7.22 7.31
N LEU A 44 0.26 -7.45 6.23
CA LEU A 44 0.92 -6.37 5.54
C LEU A 44 -0.09 -5.41 4.94
N ALA A 45 -1.13 -5.95 4.32
CA ALA A 45 -2.17 -5.10 3.74
C ALA A 45 -2.83 -4.23 4.81
N HIS A 46 -3.09 -4.83 5.98
CA HIS A 46 -3.68 -4.10 7.10
C HIS A 46 -2.73 -3.00 7.59
N ASP A 47 -1.46 -3.34 7.75
CA ASP A 47 -0.48 -2.37 8.27
C ASP A 47 -0.33 -1.17 7.32
N VAL A 48 -0.33 -1.43 6.02
CA VAL A 48 -0.26 -0.36 5.04
C VAL A 48 -1.51 0.52 5.12
N ALA A 49 -2.67 -0.12 5.25
CA ALA A 49 -3.92 0.63 5.36
C ALA A 49 -3.93 1.53 6.59
N VAL A 50 -3.49 1.00 7.72
CA VAL A 50 -3.42 1.79 8.95
C VAL A 50 -2.47 2.97 8.78
N ALA A 51 -1.29 2.73 8.18
CA ALA A 51 -0.30 3.78 7.98
C ALA A 51 -0.83 4.90 7.09
N LEU A 52 -1.74 4.57 6.19
CA LEU A 52 -2.33 5.55 5.28
C LEU A 52 -3.70 6.02 5.73
N ASN A 53 -4.08 5.67 6.96
CA ASN A 53 -5.38 6.07 7.50
C ASN A 53 -6.52 5.67 6.57
N SER A 54 -6.47 4.44 6.10
CA SER A 54 -7.39 3.93 5.11
C SER A 54 -7.79 2.49 5.48
N THR A 55 -8.46 1.81 4.59
CA THR A 55 -8.85 0.43 4.78
C THR A 55 -8.31 -0.42 3.63
N ILE A 56 -8.30 -1.73 3.84
CA ILE A 56 -7.86 -2.64 2.79
C ILE A 56 -8.77 -2.48 1.57
N ASP A 57 -10.07 -2.36 1.80
CA ASP A 57 -11.02 -2.23 0.70
C ASP A 57 -10.79 -0.97 -0.12
N GLU A 58 -10.36 0.11 0.52
CA GLU A 58 -10.09 1.34 -0.21
C GLU A 58 -8.80 1.28 -0.99
N LEU A 59 -7.78 0.61 -0.44
CA LEU A 59 -6.46 0.61 -1.04
C LEU A 59 -6.26 -0.45 -2.09
N PHE A 60 -6.86 -1.62 -1.91
CA PHE A 60 -6.62 -2.76 -2.79
C PHE A 60 -7.89 -3.08 -3.54
N ILE A 61 -7.82 -2.95 -4.85
CA ILE A 61 -8.98 -3.13 -5.70
C ILE A 61 -8.80 -4.41 -6.49
N PHE A 62 -9.70 -5.36 -6.26
CA PHE A 62 -9.66 -6.62 -6.96
C PHE A 62 -10.61 -6.55 -8.12
N HIS A 63 -10.11 -6.92 -9.28
CA HIS A 63 -10.94 -6.91 -10.46
C HIS A 63 -11.86 -8.10 -10.46
N GLU A 64 -13.09 -7.80 -10.78
CA GLU A 64 -13.99 -8.84 -10.99
C GLU A 64 -14.37 -8.79 -12.38
N GLU A 65 -14.40 -9.70 -13.07
CA GLU A 65 -14.73 -9.45 -14.36
C GLU A 65 -15.35 -10.31 -15.01
#